data_7f58f4008428aeb3737ab5cb3b583b41
#
_entry.id   7f58f4008428aeb3737ab5cb3b583b41
#
_cell.length_a   1.000
_cell.length_b   1.000
_cell.length_c   1.000
_cell.angle_alpha   90.00
_cell.angle_beta   90.00
_cell.angle_gamma   90.00
#
_symmetry.space_group_name_H-M   'P 1'
#
loop_
_entity.id
_entity.type
_entity.pdbx_description
1 polymer ?
#
loop_
_entity_poly.entity_id
_entity_poly.type
_entity_poly.pdbx_seq_one_letter_code
_entity_poly.pdbx_strand_id
1 'polypeptide(L)'
;MKRCKRCIELFLYCWLLIISLTSCIYDDYSSCPPKDGRRLVRINVDWRLFDKEVPTGMTVMVFPWSGGAPHTVLTNEITHADFSLEPGKYRVLVFNQSTTEFGTLEFQGMDSYETARAVVLHTTSRWYSRGDDEQIGVEPEWLASDKLDEFDVSGDYSEATLTPRNVLSHIQVNVKVPGIGNLYSARGSLTGISEGFLLGQGKPLQSSKVTYLLESWTKTIDKNDATLGTLKTSFKCFGLPETAHLDAENNKLSFSALLIDKKTQVDYQFAVGDKFKEDENSSELGYFASLHVDVELPEPLPDVKPSEGSSGGFDVTIKDWGKPEDID
;
A
#
# COMPACT_ATOMS: atom_id res chain seq x y z
N MET A 1 -13.56 56.66 -55.21
CA MET A 1 -13.15 55.27 -55.51
C MET A 1 -11.95 54.75 -54.70
N LYS A 2 -11.02 55.56 -54.19
CA LYS A 2 -9.85 55.08 -53.42
C LYS A 2 -10.16 54.63 -51.99
N ARG A 3 -11.24 55.07 -51.34
CA ARG A 3 -11.62 54.63 -49.97
C ARG A 3 -12.26 53.22 -49.89
N CYS A 4 -12.93 52.81 -50.98
CA CYS A 4 -13.59 51.47 -50.99
C CYS A 4 -12.59 50.33 -51.18
N LYS A 5 -11.49 50.55 -51.93
CA LYS A 5 -10.44 49.53 -52.08
C LYS A 5 -9.73 49.23 -50.76
N ARG A 6 -9.43 50.18 -49.90
CA ARG A 6 -8.79 49.99 -48.61
C ARG A 6 -9.67 49.21 -47.61
N CYS A 7 -10.99 49.43 -47.66
CA CYS A 7 -11.90 48.67 -46.81
C CYS A 7 -11.99 47.21 -47.24
N ILE A 8 -11.95 46.90 -48.53
CA ILE A 8 -11.97 45.50 -49.02
C ILE A 8 -10.66 44.77 -48.69
N GLU A 9 -9.52 45.50 -48.85
CA GLU A 9 -8.22 44.91 -48.45
C GLU A 9 -8.13 44.62 -46.92
N LEU A 10 -8.64 45.52 -46.08
CA LEU A 10 -8.70 45.30 -44.64
C LEU A 10 -9.62 44.11 -44.26
N PHE A 11 -10.75 43.99 -44.96
CA PHE A 11 -11.71 42.90 -44.75
C PHE A 11 -11.12 41.55 -45.17
N LEU A 12 -10.38 41.51 -46.28
CA LEU A 12 -9.65 40.29 -46.71
C LEU A 12 -8.52 39.92 -45.75
N TYR A 13 -7.79 40.88 -45.20
CA TYR A 13 -6.76 40.64 -44.20
C TYR A 13 -7.34 40.12 -42.87
N CYS A 14 -8.45 40.69 -42.39
CA CYS A 14 -9.16 40.18 -41.21
C CYS A 14 -9.72 38.76 -41.42
N TRP A 15 -10.23 38.47 -42.61
CA TRP A 15 -10.73 37.13 -42.93
C TRP A 15 -9.62 36.08 -43.03
N LEU A 16 -8.46 36.43 -43.60
CA LEU A 16 -7.27 35.60 -43.61
C LEU A 16 -6.71 35.35 -42.18
N LEU A 17 -6.75 36.38 -41.33
CA LEU A 17 -6.34 36.24 -39.92
C LEU A 17 -7.31 35.35 -39.11
N ILE A 18 -8.61 35.43 -39.39
CA ILE A 18 -9.59 34.55 -38.71
C ILE A 18 -9.44 33.10 -39.16
N ILE A 19 -9.12 32.83 -40.43
CA ILE A 19 -8.87 31.48 -40.94
C ILE A 19 -7.56 30.90 -40.38
N SER A 20 -6.55 31.74 -40.11
CA SER A 20 -5.30 31.28 -39.49
C SER A 20 -5.40 31.03 -37.96
N LEU A 21 -6.45 31.57 -37.30
CA LEU A 21 -6.73 31.35 -35.89
C LEU A 21 -7.65 30.13 -35.63
N THR A 22 -8.24 29.55 -36.67
CA THR A 22 -8.95 28.25 -36.58
C THR A 22 -8.03 27.05 -36.86
N SER A 23 -6.72 27.21 -36.71
CA SER A 23 -5.82 26.07 -36.60
C SER A 23 -6.22 25.28 -35.35
N CYS A 24 -6.86 24.18 -35.59
CA CYS A 24 -7.37 23.24 -34.63
C CYS A 24 -6.34 22.94 -33.54
N ILE A 25 -6.56 23.50 -32.35
CA ILE A 25 -6.13 22.89 -31.12
C ILE A 25 -7.24 21.87 -30.78
N TYR A 26 -7.32 20.85 -31.59
CA TYR A 26 -8.00 19.61 -31.25
C TYR A 26 -6.89 18.56 -31.30
N ASP A 27 -6.27 18.30 -30.15
CA ASP A 27 -5.51 17.09 -29.92
C ASP A 27 -6.47 15.90 -29.87
N ASP A 28 -7.19 15.68 -30.96
CA ASP A 28 -7.84 14.40 -31.21
C ASP A 28 -6.75 13.45 -31.74
N TYR A 29 -5.99 12.88 -30.81
CA TYR A 29 -5.04 11.80 -31.09
C TYR A 29 -5.72 10.61 -31.79
N SER A 30 -7.05 10.57 -31.86
CA SER A 30 -7.86 9.53 -32.48
C SER A 30 -7.92 9.57 -34.01
N SER A 31 -7.43 10.63 -34.67
CA SER A 31 -7.68 10.83 -36.11
C SER A 31 -6.46 10.76 -37.04
N CYS A 32 -5.24 10.64 -36.53
CA CYS A 32 -4.06 10.45 -37.36
C CYS A 32 -3.32 9.17 -36.98
N PRO A 33 -3.41 8.08 -37.76
CA PRO A 33 -2.60 6.90 -37.51
C PRO A 33 -1.11 7.29 -37.53
N PRO A 34 -0.31 6.79 -36.59
CA PRO A 34 1.11 7.05 -36.53
C PRO A 34 1.76 6.71 -37.88
N LYS A 35 2.57 7.60 -38.41
CA LYS A 35 3.23 7.46 -39.74
C LYS A 35 4.29 6.34 -39.77
N ASP A 36 4.63 5.76 -38.63
CA ASP A 36 5.71 4.79 -38.42
C ASP A 36 5.23 3.34 -38.26
N GLY A 37 3.97 3.04 -38.61
CA GLY A 37 3.40 1.68 -38.50
C GLY A 37 2.96 1.29 -37.10
N ARG A 38 3.08 2.18 -36.09
CA ARG A 38 2.55 1.98 -34.76
C ARG A 38 1.02 2.02 -34.76
N ARG A 39 0.43 1.47 -33.71
CA ARG A 39 -1.01 1.41 -33.48
C ARG A 39 -1.38 2.30 -32.30
N LEU A 40 -2.52 2.95 -32.38
CA LEU A 40 -3.05 3.71 -31.26
C LEU A 40 -3.56 2.75 -30.18
N VAL A 41 -3.21 3.05 -28.94
CA VAL A 41 -3.59 2.26 -27.77
C VAL A 41 -4.21 3.17 -26.74
N ARG A 42 -5.34 2.74 -26.17
CA ARG A 42 -5.96 3.35 -25.01
C ARG A 42 -6.07 2.33 -23.88
N ILE A 43 -5.55 2.67 -22.73
CA ILE A 43 -5.77 1.92 -21.50
C ILE A 43 -6.70 2.76 -20.62
N ASN A 44 -7.96 2.33 -20.51
CA ASN A 44 -8.94 2.92 -19.59
C ASN A 44 -8.69 2.37 -18.19
N VAL A 45 -8.85 3.22 -17.19
CA VAL A 45 -8.69 2.85 -15.79
C VAL A 45 -9.90 3.29 -14.98
N ASP A 46 -10.51 2.32 -14.32
CA ASP A 46 -11.73 2.52 -13.55
C ASP A 46 -11.45 2.39 -12.05
N TRP A 47 -11.44 3.51 -11.35
CA TRP A 47 -11.16 3.60 -9.91
C TRP A 47 -12.42 3.47 -9.03
N ARG A 48 -13.50 2.90 -9.55
CA ARG A 48 -14.80 2.78 -8.82
C ARG A 48 -14.71 2.07 -7.47
N LEU A 49 -13.65 1.32 -7.20
CA LEU A 49 -13.44 0.65 -5.92
C LEU A 49 -12.89 1.59 -4.83
N PHE A 50 -12.62 2.86 -5.16
CA PHE A 50 -11.99 3.84 -4.27
C PHE A 50 -12.83 5.11 -4.16
N ASP A 51 -13.97 5.02 -3.47
CA ASP A 51 -14.89 6.17 -3.29
C ASP A 51 -14.29 7.31 -2.47
N LYS A 52 -13.29 7.02 -1.60
CA LYS A 52 -12.73 7.98 -0.64
C LYS A 52 -11.31 8.44 -0.97
N GLU A 53 -10.56 7.67 -1.71
CA GLU A 53 -9.13 7.91 -2.02
C GLU A 53 -8.92 7.77 -3.52
N VAL A 54 -9.33 8.81 -4.27
CA VAL A 54 -9.09 8.86 -5.72
C VAL A 54 -7.63 9.28 -5.95
N PRO A 55 -6.86 8.56 -6.79
CA PRO A 55 -5.48 8.93 -7.08
C PRO A 55 -5.38 10.29 -7.80
N THR A 56 -4.28 10.99 -7.60
CA THR A 56 -3.98 12.25 -8.29
C THR A 56 -3.19 12.05 -9.59
N GLY A 57 -2.74 10.84 -9.84
CA GLY A 57 -2.01 10.42 -11.02
C GLY A 57 -1.95 8.90 -11.10
N MET A 58 -1.48 8.39 -12.21
CA MET A 58 -1.28 6.97 -12.43
C MET A 58 -0.06 6.69 -13.29
N THR A 59 0.49 5.50 -13.12
CA THR A 59 1.51 4.92 -13.99
C THR A 59 0.91 3.74 -14.75
N VAL A 60 1.07 3.75 -16.06
CA VAL A 60 0.74 2.63 -16.95
C VAL A 60 2.04 2.10 -17.54
N MET A 61 2.33 0.82 -17.33
CA MET A 61 3.49 0.14 -17.89
C MET A 61 3.06 -0.96 -18.83
N VAL A 62 3.61 -0.96 -20.03
CA VAL A 62 3.28 -1.95 -21.07
C VAL A 62 4.54 -2.71 -21.44
N PHE A 63 4.55 -3.99 -21.12
CA PHE A 63 5.69 -4.88 -21.27
C PHE A 63 5.54 -5.69 -22.56
N PRO A 64 6.48 -5.63 -23.51
CA PRO A 64 6.45 -6.49 -24.68
C PRO A 64 6.49 -7.97 -24.27
N TRP A 65 5.65 -8.79 -24.88
CA TRP A 65 5.63 -10.24 -24.63
C TRP A 65 6.97 -10.92 -24.94
N SER A 66 7.68 -10.41 -25.94
CA SER A 66 9.00 -10.88 -26.35
C SER A 66 10.14 -10.49 -25.38
N GLY A 67 9.82 -9.75 -24.34
CA GLY A 67 10.80 -9.14 -23.44
C GLY A 67 11.32 -7.80 -23.97
N GLY A 68 12.11 -7.12 -23.14
CA GLY A 68 12.63 -5.77 -23.39
C GLY A 68 12.05 -4.75 -22.40
N ALA A 69 12.53 -3.52 -22.50
CA ALA A 69 12.10 -2.45 -21.61
C ALA A 69 10.61 -2.13 -21.79
N PRO A 70 9.85 -1.90 -20.70
CA PRO A 70 8.47 -1.51 -20.79
C PRO A 70 8.31 -0.11 -21.38
N HIS A 71 7.21 0.11 -22.10
CA HIS A 71 6.72 1.45 -22.39
C HIS A 71 5.98 1.97 -21.17
N THR A 72 6.47 3.07 -20.58
CA THR A 72 5.91 3.64 -19.35
C THR A 72 5.27 4.98 -19.64
N VAL A 73 4.01 5.15 -19.23
CA VAL A 73 3.25 6.39 -19.28
C VAL A 73 2.94 6.80 -17.86
N LEU A 74 3.37 8.00 -17.49
CA LEU A 74 3.03 8.66 -16.24
C LEU A 74 2.10 9.83 -16.57
N THR A 75 0.93 9.87 -15.95
CA THR A 75 -0.09 10.88 -16.25
C THR A 75 -0.89 11.28 -15.01
N ASN A 76 -1.32 12.55 -14.98
CA ASN A 76 -2.32 13.05 -14.03
C ASN A 76 -3.76 12.84 -14.52
N GLU A 77 -3.94 12.44 -15.80
CA GLU A 77 -5.20 11.91 -16.26
C GLU A 77 -5.38 10.50 -15.73
N ILE A 78 -6.38 10.32 -14.85
CA ILE A 78 -6.56 9.05 -14.12
C ILE A 78 -7.58 8.12 -14.78
N THR A 79 -8.32 8.58 -15.77
CA THR A 79 -9.37 7.78 -16.41
C THR A 79 -8.85 6.95 -17.58
N HIS A 80 -7.81 7.42 -18.25
CA HIS A 80 -7.20 6.70 -19.37
C HIS A 80 -5.76 7.19 -19.65
N ALA A 81 -5.02 6.37 -20.39
CA ALA A 81 -3.74 6.73 -20.99
C ALA A 81 -3.76 6.38 -22.47
N ASP A 82 -3.40 7.36 -23.32
CA ASP A 82 -3.31 7.23 -24.77
C ASP A 82 -1.83 7.24 -25.18
N PHE A 83 -1.45 6.27 -26.01
CA PHE A 83 -0.09 6.15 -26.55
C PHE A 83 -0.10 5.30 -27.82
N SER A 84 1.07 5.05 -28.42
CA SER A 84 1.18 4.20 -29.60
C SER A 84 2.25 3.14 -29.43
N LEU A 85 1.94 1.92 -29.88
CA LEU A 85 2.79 0.74 -29.84
C LEU A 85 2.99 0.11 -31.21
N GLU A 86 4.04 -0.66 -31.37
CA GLU A 86 4.18 -1.56 -32.50
C GLU A 86 3.12 -2.69 -32.41
N PRO A 87 2.66 -3.24 -33.54
CA PRO A 87 1.81 -4.44 -33.52
C PRO A 87 2.50 -5.58 -32.75
N GLY A 88 1.77 -6.24 -31.85
CA GLY A 88 2.32 -7.33 -31.05
C GLY A 88 1.51 -7.64 -29.82
N LYS A 89 2.00 -8.61 -29.04
CA LYS A 89 1.43 -8.97 -27.76
C LYS A 89 2.17 -8.30 -26.62
N TYR A 90 1.41 -7.87 -25.63
CA TYR A 90 1.90 -7.13 -24.47
C TYR A 90 1.25 -7.63 -23.18
N ARG A 91 1.80 -7.21 -22.05
CA ARG A 91 1.20 -7.27 -20.72
C ARG A 91 1.12 -5.85 -20.19
N VAL A 92 0.08 -5.56 -19.43
CA VAL A 92 -0.14 -4.21 -18.90
C VAL A 92 -0.16 -4.26 -17.38
N LEU A 93 0.43 -3.26 -16.76
CA LEU A 93 0.39 -3.01 -15.33
C LEU A 93 0.00 -1.56 -15.12
N VAL A 94 -0.97 -1.34 -14.23
CA VAL A 94 -1.42 0.00 -13.81
C VAL A 94 -1.33 0.10 -12.31
N PHE A 95 -0.86 1.24 -11.79
CA PHE A 95 -0.93 1.58 -10.38
C PHE A 95 -1.06 3.08 -10.17
N ASN A 96 -1.54 3.46 -8.99
CA ASN A 96 -1.69 4.86 -8.61
C ASN A 96 -0.33 5.53 -8.46
N GLN A 97 -0.25 6.81 -8.83
CA GLN A 97 0.92 7.69 -8.69
C GLN A 97 2.17 7.28 -9.48
N SER A 98 3.24 8.04 -9.32
CA SER A 98 4.58 7.70 -9.79
C SER A 98 5.33 6.87 -8.75
N THR A 99 6.21 5.98 -9.19
CA THR A 99 7.09 5.20 -8.29
C THR A 99 7.94 6.06 -7.36
N THR A 100 8.18 7.33 -7.70
CA THR A 100 9.00 8.27 -6.93
C THR A 100 8.19 9.12 -5.93
N GLU A 101 6.87 9.02 -5.96
CA GLU A 101 5.98 9.78 -5.05
C GLU A 101 5.64 9.01 -3.78
N PHE A 102 5.97 7.74 -3.72
CA PHE A 102 5.80 6.92 -2.51
C PHE A 102 6.93 7.16 -1.51
N GLY A 103 6.57 7.49 -0.27
CA GLY A 103 7.52 7.76 0.82
C GLY A 103 7.86 6.54 1.66
N THR A 104 7.05 5.45 1.59
CA THR A 104 7.21 4.23 2.39
C THR A 104 7.47 2.98 1.54
N LEU A 105 7.46 3.12 0.21
CA LEU A 105 7.63 2.04 -0.75
C LEU A 105 8.82 2.27 -1.65
N GLU A 106 9.45 1.17 -2.06
CA GLU A 106 10.43 1.11 -3.15
C GLU A 106 9.93 0.16 -4.23
N PHE A 107 10.09 0.55 -5.50
CA PHE A 107 9.73 -0.28 -6.65
C PHE A 107 10.98 -0.91 -7.25
N GLN A 108 10.96 -2.22 -7.40
CA GLN A 108 12.10 -3.01 -7.84
C GLN A 108 11.72 -3.92 -9.00
N GLY A 109 12.68 -4.26 -9.87
CA GLY A 109 12.48 -5.18 -10.99
C GLY A 109 11.46 -4.70 -12.02
N MET A 110 11.25 -3.38 -12.13
CA MET A 110 10.23 -2.75 -12.99
C MET A 110 10.54 -2.81 -14.49
N ASP A 111 11.66 -3.37 -14.86
CA ASP A 111 12.07 -3.65 -16.24
C ASP A 111 11.46 -4.95 -16.81
N SER A 112 10.89 -5.79 -15.98
CA SER A 112 10.22 -7.04 -16.36
C SER A 112 8.89 -7.22 -15.62
N TYR A 113 7.85 -7.64 -16.34
CA TYR A 113 6.53 -7.92 -15.78
C TYR A 113 6.56 -8.97 -14.66
N GLU A 114 7.38 -9.99 -14.81
CA GLU A 114 7.51 -11.09 -13.85
C GLU A 114 8.16 -10.67 -12.54
N THR A 115 9.04 -9.66 -12.58
CA THR A 115 9.81 -9.21 -11.43
C THR A 115 9.33 -7.90 -10.83
N ALA A 116 8.43 -7.19 -11.54
CA ALA A 116 7.86 -5.93 -11.09
C ALA A 116 7.20 -6.08 -9.71
N ARG A 117 7.73 -5.36 -8.71
CA ARG A 117 7.28 -5.45 -7.32
C ARG A 117 7.40 -4.13 -6.59
N ALA A 118 6.53 -3.94 -5.62
CA ALA A 118 6.64 -2.93 -4.59
C ALA A 118 7.08 -3.59 -3.28
N VAL A 119 8.06 -3.00 -2.57
CA VAL A 119 8.54 -3.46 -1.27
C VAL A 119 8.48 -2.30 -0.27
N VAL A 120 8.29 -2.62 1.01
CA VAL A 120 8.31 -1.61 2.07
C VAL A 120 9.72 -1.12 2.34
N LEU A 121 9.87 0.14 2.70
CA LEU A 121 11.12 0.66 3.24
C LEU A 121 11.39 0.05 4.62
N HIS A 122 12.67 -0.03 4.97
CA HIS A 122 13.10 -0.54 6.27
C HIS A 122 13.40 0.60 7.24
N THR A 123 13.19 0.30 8.52
CA THR A 123 13.50 1.20 9.63
C THR A 123 14.31 0.50 10.71
N THR A 124 14.69 1.25 11.74
CA THR A 124 15.36 0.73 12.93
C THR A 124 14.59 1.14 14.18
N SER A 125 14.70 0.35 15.24
CA SER A 125 14.11 0.66 16.52
C SER A 125 15.18 0.60 17.62
N ARG A 126 15.07 1.48 18.62
CA ARG A 126 15.98 1.47 19.78
C ARG A 126 15.57 0.43 20.82
N TRP A 127 14.29 0.10 20.86
CA TRP A 127 13.78 -0.84 21.88
C TRP A 127 13.69 -2.29 21.39
N TYR A 128 13.66 -2.48 20.06
CA TYR A 128 13.56 -3.80 19.46
C TYR A 128 14.94 -4.24 18.97
N SER A 129 15.44 -5.30 19.59
CA SER A 129 16.69 -5.94 19.14
C SER A 129 16.35 -7.00 18.11
N ARG A 130 16.63 -6.71 16.86
CA ARG A 130 16.44 -7.62 15.73
C ARG A 130 17.55 -8.67 15.66
N GLY A 131 17.25 -9.85 15.10
CA GLY A 131 18.26 -10.80 14.63
C GLY A 131 19.08 -10.21 13.47
N ASP A 132 20.24 -10.79 13.17
CA ASP A 132 21.19 -10.28 12.18
C ASP A 132 20.55 -10.10 10.78
N ASP A 133 19.65 -11.01 10.37
CA ASP A 133 19.01 -11.01 9.06
C ASP A 133 17.56 -10.44 9.08
N GLU A 134 17.10 -9.94 10.22
CA GLU A 134 15.73 -9.45 10.36
C GLU A 134 15.64 -7.98 9.97
N GLN A 135 14.67 -7.65 9.09
CA GLN A 135 14.36 -6.29 8.69
C GLN A 135 13.05 -5.83 9.34
N ILE A 136 13.01 -4.57 9.79
CA ILE A 136 11.79 -3.95 10.33
C ILE A 136 11.14 -3.16 9.18
N GLY A 137 9.93 -3.57 8.78
CA GLY A 137 9.16 -2.89 7.73
C GLY A 137 8.48 -1.63 8.25
N VAL A 138 8.44 -0.60 7.40
CA VAL A 138 7.58 0.57 7.59
C VAL A 138 6.18 0.23 7.10
N GLU A 139 5.13 0.69 7.80
CA GLU A 139 3.76 0.51 7.34
C GLU A 139 3.58 1.18 5.97
N PRO A 140 3.12 0.43 4.94
CA PRO A 140 3.00 0.96 3.59
C PRO A 140 1.87 1.97 3.47
N GLU A 141 2.12 3.02 2.70
CA GLU A 141 1.07 3.89 2.21
C GLU A 141 0.21 3.20 1.15
N TRP A 142 -0.93 3.79 0.83
CA TRP A 142 -1.90 3.20 -0.09
C TRP A 142 -1.31 2.93 -1.47
N LEU A 143 -1.44 1.69 -1.90
CA LEU A 143 -1.08 1.23 -3.24
C LEU A 143 -2.24 0.45 -3.84
N ALA A 144 -2.72 0.91 -4.99
CA ALA A 144 -3.71 0.21 -5.79
C ALA A 144 -3.13 -0.15 -7.15
N SER A 145 -3.37 -1.37 -7.60
CA SER A 145 -2.84 -1.87 -8.86
C SER A 145 -3.82 -2.83 -9.53
N ASP A 146 -3.74 -2.89 -10.86
CA ASP A 146 -4.35 -3.93 -11.67
C ASP A 146 -3.42 -4.31 -12.83
N LYS A 147 -3.63 -5.49 -13.39
CA LYS A 147 -2.79 -6.05 -14.42
C LYS A 147 -3.60 -6.73 -15.51
N LEU A 148 -3.04 -6.77 -16.70
CA LEU A 148 -3.55 -7.54 -17.82
C LEU A 148 -2.44 -8.45 -18.34
N ASP A 149 -2.65 -9.77 -18.22
CA ASP A 149 -1.64 -10.77 -18.56
C ASP A 149 -1.44 -10.94 -20.07
N GLU A 150 -2.41 -10.55 -20.88
CA GLU A 150 -2.30 -10.57 -22.35
C GLU A 150 -3.10 -9.40 -22.95
N PHE A 151 -2.43 -8.59 -23.79
CA PHE A 151 -3.01 -7.48 -24.53
C PHE A 151 -2.47 -7.52 -25.96
N ASP A 152 -3.37 -7.70 -26.95
CA ASP A 152 -3.01 -7.79 -28.35
C ASP A 152 -3.22 -6.44 -29.06
N VAL A 153 -2.15 -5.94 -29.67
CA VAL A 153 -2.12 -4.73 -30.49
C VAL A 153 -2.00 -5.13 -31.96
N SER A 154 -3.13 -5.41 -32.60
CA SER A 154 -3.17 -5.92 -33.98
C SER A 154 -3.93 -4.98 -34.94
N GLY A 155 -4.94 -4.26 -34.46
CA GLY A 155 -5.73 -3.29 -35.23
C GLY A 155 -5.09 -1.89 -35.28
N ASP A 156 -5.71 -0.97 -36.00
CA ASP A 156 -5.27 0.44 -36.02
C ASP A 156 -5.49 1.12 -34.67
N TYR A 157 -6.42 0.61 -33.88
CA TYR A 157 -6.74 1.02 -32.53
C TYR A 157 -6.95 -0.21 -31.65
N SER A 158 -6.39 -0.20 -30.46
CA SER A 158 -6.56 -1.23 -29.44
C SER A 158 -6.87 -0.61 -28.10
N GLU A 159 -7.77 -1.21 -27.34
CA GLU A 159 -8.29 -0.67 -26.09
C GLU A 159 -8.42 -1.78 -25.04
N ALA A 160 -8.13 -1.47 -23.79
CA ALA A 160 -8.41 -2.32 -22.64
C ALA A 160 -8.85 -1.46 -21.43
N THR A 161 -9.58 -2.09 -20.51
CA THR A 161 -10.00 -1.46 -19.24
C THR A 161 -9.45 -2.26 -18.07
N LEU A 162 -8.78 -1.58 -17.16
CA LEU A 162 -8.31 -2.11 -15.89
C LEU A 162 -9.08 -1.47 -14.73
N THR A 163 -9.28 -2.26 -13.66
CA THR A 163 -9.97 -1.82 -12.44
C THR A 163 -9.06 -2.07 -11.23
N PRO A 164 -8.16 -1.12 -10.91
CA PRO A 164 -7.21 -1.29 -9.82
C PRO A 164 -7.89 -1.63 -8.50
N ARG A 165 -7.22 -2.49 -7.72
CA ARG A 165 -7.62 -2.88 -6.37
C ARG A 165 -6.51 -2.58 -5.40
N ASN A 166 -6.87 -2.34 -4.15
CA ASN A 166 -5.88 -2.21 -3.08
C ASN A 166 -5.07 -3.51 -2.99
N VAL A 167 -3.74 -3.40 -3.02
CA VAL A 167 -2.84 -4.55 -2.89
C VAL A 167 -2.39 -4.77 -1.45
N LEU A 168 -2.79 -3.89 -0.54
CA LEU A 168 -2.46 -3.99 0.87
C LEU A 168 -3.46 -4.87 1.60
N SER A 169 -2.94 -5.66 2.53
CA SER A 169 -3.71 -6.39 3.52
C SER A 169 -3.74 -5.62 4.83
N HIS A 170 -4.80 -5.84 5.60
CA HIS A 170 -4.95 -5.32 6.95
C HIS A 170 -4.84 -6.48 7.95
N ILE A 171 -3.95 -6.35 8.94
CA ILE A 171 -3.80 -7.35 10.00
C ILE A 171 -4.20 -6.73 11.33
N GLN A 172 -5.13 -7.38 12.03
CA GLN A 172 -5.53 -7.06 13.39
C GLN A 172 -4.98 -8.10 14.37
N VAL A 173 -4.36 -7.64 15.43
CA VAL A 173 -3.84 -8.48 16.51
C VAL A 173 -4.65 -8.22 17.77
N ASN A 174 -5.21 -9.28 18.35
CA ASN A 174 -5.97 -9.24 19.59
C ASN A 174 -5.23 -10.08 20.65
N VAL A 175 -4.91 -9.44 21.78
CA VAL A 175 -4.30 -10.13 22.94
C VAL A 175 -5.26 -10.06 24.11
N LYS A 176 -5.79 -11.20 24.52
CA LYS A 176 -6.59 -11.31 25.75
C LYS A 176 -5.66 -11.34 26.96
N VAL A 177 -5.90 -10.43 27.88
CA VAL A 177 -5.00 -10.16 29.01
C VAL A 177 -5.76 -10.32 30.33
N PRO A 178 -5.61 -11.48 31.01
CA PRO A 178 -6.01 -11.60 32.40
C PRO A 178 -5.12 -10.71 33.29
N GLY A 179 -5.69 -10.10 34.32
CA GLY A 179 -4.98 -9.13 35.18
C GLY A 179 -4.74 -7.79 34.49
N ILE A 180 -5.57 -7.41 33.52
CA ILE A 180 -5.43 -6.19 32.70
C ILE A 180 -5.32 -4.90 33.54
N GLY A 181 -5.82 -4.91 34.77
CA GLY A 181 -5.69 -3.79 35.71
C GLY A 181 -4.24 -3.45 36.07
N ASN A 182 -3.35 -4.42 36.00
CA ASN A 182 -1.92 -4.25 36.30
C ASN A 182 -1.10 -3.76 35.10
N LEU A 183 -1.70 -3.61 33.92
CA LEU A 183 -1.03 -3.17 32.72
C LEU A 183 -0.96 -1.62 32.67
N TYR A 184 0.25 -1.09 32.60
CA TYR A 184 0.53 0.32 32.32
C TYR A 184 0.61 0.60 30.82
N SER A 185 1.43 -0.16 30.09
CA SER A 185 1.56 -0.03 28.63
C SER A 185 2.00 -1.35 28.01
N ALA A 186 1.83 -1.47 26.71
CA ALA A 186 2.22 -2.65 25.95
C ALA A 186 2.93 -2.25 24.65
N ARG A 187 3.83 -3.13 24.21
CA ARG A 187 4.44 -3.09 22.88
C ARG A 187 4.64 -4.51 22.39
N GLY A 188 4.86 -4.67 21.11
CA GLY A 188 5.08 -5.98 20.54
C GLY A 188 5.68 -5.91 19.15
N SER A 189 5.87 -7.08 18.56
CA SER A 189 6.30 -7.23 17.17
C SER A 189 5.65 -8.46 16.56
N LEU A 190 5.42 -8.41 15.24
CA LEU A 190 4.93 -9.55 14.48
C LEU A 190 5.89 -9.81 13.32
N THR A 191 6.52 -10.99 13.32
CA THR A 191 7.50 -11.39 12.32
C THR A 191 6.85 -12.17 11.17
N GLY A 192 7.59 -12.36 10.08
CA GLY A 192 7.20 -13.27 8.99
C GLY A 192 6.17 -12.69 8.03
N ILE A 193 5.99 -11.37 8.03
CA ILE A 193 5.10 -10.66 7.12
C ILE A 193 5.81 -10.47 5.76
N SER A 194 5.08 -10.56 4.67
CA SER A 194 5.65 -10.34 3.34
C SER A 194 6.23 -8.92 3.21
N GLU A 195 7.47 -8.82 2.75
CA GLU A 195 8.15 -7.54 2.53
C GLU A 195 7.53 -6.72 1.41
N GLY A 196 6.89 -7.38 0.44
CA GLY A 196 6.38 -6.71 -0.75
C GLY A 196 5.30 -7.47 -1.49
N PHE A 197 4.92 -6.90 -2.64
CA PHE A 197 3.90 -7.44 -3.53
C PHE A 197 4.43 -7.51 -4.96
N LEU A 198 4.30 -8.68 -5.58
CA LEU A 198 4.61 -8.91 -7.00
C LEU A 198 3.47 -8.38 -7.87
N LEU A 199 3.62 -7.19 -8.40
CA LEU A 199 2.58 -6.46 -9.13
C LEU A 199 2.13 -7.22 -10.38
N GLY A 200 3.08 -7.73 -11.19
CA GLY A 200 2.77 -8.52 -12.37
C GLY A 200 2.16 -9.89 -12.08
N GLN A 201 2.37 -10.43 -10.87
CA GLN A 201 1.76 -11.70 -10.46
C GLN A 201 0.49 -11.52 -9.63
N GLY A 202 0.28 -10.31 -9.05
CA GLY A 202 -0.89 -10.01 -8.23
C GLY A 202 -0.90 -10.75 -6.89
N LYS A 203 0.28 -10.93 -6.24
CA LYS A 203 0.39 -11.67 -4.98
C LYS A 203 1.54 -11.17 -4.09
N PRO A 204 1.45 -11.42 -2.77
CA PRO A 204 2.54 -11.14 -1.83
C PRO A 204 3.85 -11.81 -2.22
N LEU A 205 4.97 -11.15 -1.93
CA LEU A 205 6.31 -11.68 -2.15
C LEU A 205 6.57 -12.86 -1.19
N GLN A 206 7.08 -13.97 -1.73
CA GLN A 206 7.24 -15.22 -0.95
C GLN A 206 8.64 -15.35 -0.32
N SER A 207 9.64 -14.76 -0.94
CA SER A 207 11.06 -15.00 -0.64
C SER A 207 11.62 -14.08 0.44
N SER A 208 10.98 -12.95 0.73
CA SER A 208 11.47 -11.95 1.68
C SER A 208 10.40 -11.55 2.67
N LYS A 209 10.79 -11.43 3.93
CA LYS A 209 9.91 -11.18 5.06
C LYS A 209 10.45 -10.06 5.92
N VAL A 210 9.53 -9.33 6.55
CA VAL A 210 9.82 -8.25 7.50
C VAL A 210 9.07 -8.46 8.80
N THR A 211 9.49 -7.72 9.81
CA THR A 211 8.84 -7.61 11.11
C THR A 211 8.15 -6.25 11.21
N TYR A 212 6.91 -6.24 11.70
CA TYR A 212 6.20 -5.02 12.06
C TYR A 212 6.21 -4.82 13.57
N LEU A 213 6.48 -3.58 13.99
CA LEU A 213 6.45 -3.19 15.40
C LEU A 213 5.03 -2.76 15.76
N LEU A 214 4.53 -3.28 16.88
CA LEU A 214 3.19 -3.04 17.39
C LEU A 214 3.30 -2.11 18.62
N GLU A 215 3.19 -0.81 18.39
CA GLU A 215 3.42 0.21 19.42
C GLU A 215 2.12 0.86 19.91
N SER A 216 1.06 0.81 19.10
CA SER A 216 -0.24 1.43 19.40
C SER A 216 -1.28 0.38 19.73
N TRP A 217 -1.69 0.32 21.00
CA TRP A 217 -2.66 -0.65 21.48
C TRP A 217 -3.92 0.03 22.05
N THR A 218 -5.09 -0.46 21.65
CA THR A 218 -6.36 -0.07 22.24
C THR A 218 -6.75 -1.08 23.31
N LYS A 219 -6.97 -0.60 24.54
CA LYS A 219 -7.39 -1.43 25.67
C LYS A 219 -8.90 -1.44 25.80
N THR A 220 -9.49 -2.62 25.93
CA THR A 220 -10.89 -2.83 26.26
C THR A 220 -10.99 -3.72 27.48
N ILE A 221 -11.70 -3.31 28.52
CA ILE A 221 -11.95 -4.10 29.73
C ILE A 221 -13.27 -4.87 29.51
N ASP A 222 -13.31 -6.12 29.95
CA ASP A 222 -14.52 -6.93 29.91
C ASP A 222 -15.59 -6.32 30.84
N LYS A 223 -16.83 -6.24 30.35
CA LYS A 223 -17.95 -5.63 31.10
C LYS A 223 -18.39 -6.44 32.29
N ASN A 224 -18.17 -7.75 32.26
CA ASN A 224 -18.60 -8.70 33.29
C ASN A 224 -17.47 -9.03 34.28
N ASP A 225 -16.21 -8.86 33.87
CA ASP A 225 -15.04 -9.14 34.70
C ASP A 225 -13.97 -8.07 34.48
N ALA A 226 -13.86 -7.14 35.40
CA ALA A 226 -12.87 -6.06 35.35
C ALA A 226 -11.40 -6.54 35.44
N THR A 227 -11.16 -7.80 35.80
CA THR A 227 -9.81 -8.39 35.80
C THR A 227 -9.40 -8.88 34.42
N LEU A 228 -10.34 -9.00 33.49
CA LEU A 228 -10.10 -9.40 32.11
C LEU A 228 -10.15 -8.21 31.16
N GLY A 229 -9.35 -8.25 30.12
CA GLY A 229 -9.41 -7.28 29.06
C GLY A 229 -8.75 -7.78 27.77
N THR A 230 -8.91 -7.00 26.72
CA THR A 230 -8.32 -7.27 25.40
C THR A 230 -7.56 -6.04 24.94
N LEU A 231 -6.35 -6.24 24.49
CA LEU A 231 -5.57 -5.27 23.74
C LEU A 231 -5.71 -5.56 22.27
N LYS A 232 -5.96 -4.50 21.49
CA LYS A 232 -6.09 -4.58 20.03
C LYS A 232 -5.13 -3.62 19.38
N THR A 233 -4.48 -4.07 18.34
CA THR A 233 -3.71 -3.24 17.41
C THR A 233 -3.93 -3.71 16.00
N SER A 234 -3.67 -2.86 15.02
CA SER A 234 -3.76 -3.22 13.62
C SER A 234 -2.79 -2.40 12.78
N PHE A 235 -2.42 -2.93 11.63
CA PHE A 235 -1.51 -2.27 10.69
C PHE A 235 -1.79 -2.77 9.26
N LYS A 236 -1.34 -2.00 8.27
CA LYS A 236 -1.36 -2.36 6.85
C LYS A 236 -0.03 -2.99 6.45
N CYS A 237 -0.07 -3.95 5.55
CA CYS A 237 1.11 -4.65 5.04
C CYS A 237 0.80 -5.28 3.68
N PHE A 238 1.78 -5.95 3.07
CA PHE A 238 1.57 -6.73 1.85
C PHE A 238 1.04 -8.16 2.10
N GLY A 239 0.57 -8.44 3.33
CA GLY A 239 -0.01 -9.72 3.70
C GLY A 239 1.03 -10.76 4.10
N LEU A 240 0.62 -12.02 4.04
CA LEU A 240 1.44 -13.16 4.44
C LEU A 240 1.96 -13.90 3.20
N PRO A 241 3.17 -14.49 3.26
CA PRO A 241 3.57 -15.50 2.30
C PRO A 241 2.57 -16.67 2.26
N GLU A 242 2.36 -17.29 1.10
CA GLU A 242 1.42 -18.42 0.94
C GLU A 242 1.70 -19.58 1.91
N THR A 243 2.96 -19.74 2.31
CA THR A 243 3.38 -20.81 3.24
C THR A 243 3.25 -20.45 4.71
N ALA A 244 2.81 -19.24 5.06
CA ALA A 244 2.75 -18.77 6.45
C ALA A 244 1.88 -19.69 7.32
N HIS A 245 0.73 -20.12 6.83
CA HIS A 245 -0.24 -20.96 7.53
C HIS A 245 0.19 -22.42 7.71
N LEU A 246 1.28 -22.87 7.06
CA LEU A 246 1.72 -24.25 7.10
C LEU A 246 2.45 -24.62 8.39
N ASP A 247 2.98 -23.63 9.10
CA ASP A 247 3.69 -23.84 10.37
C ASP A 247 3.49 -22.64 11.29
N ALA A 248 3.11 -22.89 12.54
CA ALA A 248 2.95 -21.86 13.56
C ALA A 248 4.21 -21.00 13.73
N GLU A 249 5.41 -21.58 13.61
CA GLU A 249 6.71 -20.90 13.75
C GLU A 249 7.05 -19.94 12.59
N ASN A 250 6.30 -19.98 11.50
CA ASN A 250 6.52 -19.07 10.37
C ASN A 250 6.26 -17.60 10.73
N ASN A 251 5.40 -17.35 11.73
CA ASN A 251 5.11 -16.03 12.25
C ASN A 251 5.16 -16.06 13.78
N LYS A 252 5.87 -15.09 14.36
CA LYS A 252 5.99 -14.95 15.82
C LYS A 252 5.45 -13.61 16.26
N LEU A 253 4.51 -13.65 17.21
CA LEU A 253 4.03 -12.48 17.91
C LEU A 253 4.77 -12.36 19.23
N SER A 254 5.62 -11.35 19.38
CA SER A 254 6.21 -10.97 20.65
C SER A 254 5.36 -9.89 21.30
N PHE A 255 5.14 -9.99 22.59
CA PHE A 255 4.32 -9.07 23.36
C PHE A 255 5.01 -8.77 24.69
N SER A 256 5.24 -7.49 24.97
CA SER A 256 5.86 -7.00 26.21
C SER A 256 4.87 -6.11 26.95
N ALA A 257 4.57 -6.46 28.18
CA ALA A 257 3.72 -5.71 29.10
C ALA A 257 4.58 -4.98 30.14
N LEU A 258 4.49 -3.66 30.21
CA LEU A 258 5.01 -2.89 31.32
C LEU A 258 3.91 -2.72 32.35
N LEU A 259 4.19 -3.04 33.62
CA LEU A 259 3.19 -3.01 34.68
C LEU A 259 3.04 -1.60 35.29
N ILE A 260 2.00 -1.42 36.12
CA ILE A 260 1.64 -0.13 36.77
C ILE A 260 2.69 0.41 37.72
N ASP A 261 3.66 -0.39 38.15
CA ASP A 261 4.83 0.07 38.91
C ASP A 261 5.87 0.77 38.01
N LYS A 262 5.67 0.75 36.67
CA LYS A 262 6.55 1.33 35.63
C LYS A 262 7.99 0.79 35.65
N LYS A 263 8.18 -0.37 36.24
CA LYS A 263 9.49 -1.05 36.38
C LYS A 263 9.44 -2.48 35.93
N THR A 264 8.38 -3.21 36.29
CA THR A 264 8.26 -4.63 35.97
C THR A 264 7.77 -4.80 34.54
N GLN A 265 8.58 -5.46 33.73
CA GLN A 265 8.24 -5.85 32.38
C GLN A 265 8.05 -7.37 32.33
N VAL A 266 7.02 -7.82 31.62
CA VAL A 266 6.74 -9.24 31.36
C VAL A 266 6.66 -9.46 29.88
N ASP A 267 7.43 -10.41 29.37
CA ASP A 267 7.55 -10.69 27.94
C ASP A 267 6.93 -12.04 27.60
N TYR A 268 6.20 -12.07 26.49
CA TYR A 268 5.54 -13.26 25.96
C TYR A 268 5.88 -13.42 24.48
N GLN A 269 5.93 -14.67 24.03
CA GLN A 269 6.10 -14.99 22.61
C GLN A 269 5.10 -16.09 22.21
N PHE A 270 4.46 -15.90 21.06
CA PHE A 270 3.47 -16.81 20.51
C PHE A 270 3.86 -17.17 19.08
N ALA A 271 3.87 -18.47 18.78
CA ALA A 271 3.87 -18.95 17.41
C ALA A 271 2.43 -18.82 16.86
N VAL A 272 2.27 -18.07 15.77
CA VAL A 272 0.93 -17.66 15.29
C VAL A 272 0.69 -17.89 13.79
N GLY A 273 1.63 -18.51 13.07
CA GLY A 273 1.50 -18.70 11.63
C GLY A 273 0.23 -19.43 11.22
N ASP A 274 -0.19 -20.44 11.99
CA ASP A 274 -1.40 -21.23 11.79
C ASP A 274 -2.67 -20.61 12.39
N LYS A 275 -2.57 -19.44 13.05
CA LYS A 275 -3.68 -18.79 13.78
C LYS A 275 -4.32 -17.63 13.05
N PHE A 276 -3.76 -17.20 11.91
CA PHE A 276 -4.39 -16.17 11.12
C PHE A 276 -5.72 -16.64 10.55
N LYS A 277 -6.73 -15.83 10.70
CA LYS A 277 -8.05 -16.03 10.11
C LYS A 277 -8.40 -14.86 9.23
N GLU A 278 -8.98 -15.13 8.09
CA GLU A 278 -9.52 -14.12 7.20
C GLU A 278 -10.88 -13.65 7.71
N ASP A 279 -11.11 -12.34 7.69
CA ASP A 279 -12.41 -11.76 8.01
C ASP A 279 -13.38 -12.04 6.86
N GLU A 280 -14.60 -12.50 7.18
CA GLU A 280 -15.63 -12.86 6.20
C GLU A 280 -15.98 -11.71 5.22
N ASN A 281 -15.78 -10.46 5.65
CA ASN A 281 -16.08 -9.25 4.88
C ASN A 281 -14.81 -8.55 4.35
N SER A 282 -13.71 -9.27 4.15
CA SER A 282 -12.42 -8.68 3.73
C SER A 282 -12.55 -7.86 2.44
N SER A 283 -13.36 -8.31 1.49
CA SER A 283 -13.61 -7.60 0.23
C SER A 283 -14.40 -6.29 0.39
N GLU A 284 -15.28 -6.19 1.39
CA GLU A 284 -16.05 -4.98 1.68
C GLU A 284 -15.18 -3.88 2.31
N LEU A 285 -14.08 -4.27 2.97
CA LEU A 285 -13.11 -3.36 3.56
C LEU A 285 -12.13 -2.76 2.55
N GLY A 286 -12.18 -3.23 1.29
CA GLY A 286 -11.35 -2.71 0.21
C GLY A 286 -9.87 -3.06 0.30
N TYR A 287 -9.47 -4.01 1.17
CA TYR A 287 -8.11 -4.53 1.25
C TYR A 287 -7.93 -5.77 0.38
N PHE A 288 -6.67 -6.12 0.06
CA PHE A 288 -6.33 -7.39 -0.59
C PHE A 288 -6.76 -8.58 0.27
N ALA A 289 -6.46 -8.52 1.58
CA ALA A 289 -7.00 -9.41 2.59
C ALA A 289 -7.14 -8.66 3.93
N SER A 290 -8.16 -8.99 4.70
CA SER A 290 -8.29 -8.60 6.10
C SER A 290 -8.12 -9.83 6.97
N LEU A 291 -7.10 -9.81 7.81
CA LEU A 291 -6.71 -10.94 8.65
C LEU A 291 -6.77 -10.54 10.12
N HIS A 292 -7.10 -11.48 10.98
CA HIS A 292 -6.93 -11.31 12.42
C HIS A 292 -6.23 -12.49 13.05
N VAL A 293 -5.54 -12.23 14.17
CA VAL A 293 -4.91 -13.21 15.01
C VAL A 293 -5.27 -12.94 16.46
N ASP A 294 -5.74 -13.98 17.14
CA ASP A 294 -6.17 -13.95 18.53
C ASP A 294 -5.21 -14.78 19.38
N VAL A 295 -4.69 -14.19 20.44
CA VAL A 295 -3.90 -14.88 21.47
C VAL A 295 -4.41 -14.53 22.86
N GLU A 296 -4.12 -15.39 23.83
CA GLU A 296 -4.41 -15.16 25.24
C GLU A 296 -3.12 -15.35 26.05
N LEU A 297 -2.87 -14.48 27.03
CA LEU A 297 -1.75 -14.67 27.93
C LEU A 297 -1.97 -15.95 28.74
N PRO A 298 -0.93 -16.79 28.93
CA PRO A 298 -1.05 -18.08 29.62
C PRO A 298 -1.38 -17.93 31.10
N GLU A 299 -1.00 -16.80 31.70
CA GLU A 299 -1.20 -16.48 33.10
C GLU A 299 -1.61 -15.03 33.27
N PRO A 300 -2.33 -14.65 34.34
CA PRO A 300 -2.64 -13.27 34.65
C PRO A 300 -1.38 -12.43 34.86
N LEU A 301 -1.43 -11.17 34.46
CA LEU A 301 -0.36 -10.22 34.78
C LEU A 301 -0.16 -10.14 36.29
N PRO A 302 1.11 -10.16 36.78
CA PRO A 302 1.41 -10.12 38.21
C PRO A 302 0.84 -8.87 38.89
N ASP A 303 0.39 -9.04 40.11
CA ASP A 303 -0.01 -7.92 40.97
C ASP A 303 1.23 -7.16 41.44
N VAL A 304 1.26 -5.87 41.16
CA VAL A 304 2.33 -4.95 41.59
C VAL A 304 1.71 -3.71 42.22
N LYS A 305 2.46 -3.08 43.11
CA LYS A 305 2.03 -1.78 43.68
C LYS A 305 2.26 -0.68 42.66
N PRO A 306 1.28 0.22 42.42
CA PRO A 306 1.49 1.38 41.56
C PRO A 306 2.69 2.21 42.02
N SER A 307 3.43 2.78 41.08
CA SER A 307 4.48 3.75 41.41
C SER A 307 3.88 4.99 42.11
N GLU A 308 4.52 5.44 43.17
CA GLU A 308 4.09 6.65 43.91
C GLU A 308 4.00 7.84 42.93
N GLY A 309 2.81 8.47 42.84
CA GLY A 309 2.56 9.62 41.96
C GLY A 309 1.70 9.35 40.74
N SER A 310 1.27 8.12 40.49
CA SER A 310 0.31 7.86 39.40
C SER A 310 -1.12 7.77 39.94
N SER A 311 -1.87 8.88 39.90
CA SER A 311 -3.33 8.81 39.90
C SER A 311 -3.75 8.02 38.67
N GLY A 312 -4.49 6.92 38.85
CA GLY A 312 -4.86 5.97 37.82
C GLY A 312 -5.73 6.58 36.71
N GLY A 313 -5.10 7.19 35.75
CA GLY A 313 -5.70 7.60 34.51
C GLY A 313 -4.92 6.91 33.38
N PHE A 314 -5.58 5.95 32.76
CA PHE A 314 -5.03 5.23 31.63
C PHE A 314 -5.24 6.06 30.35
N ASP A 315 -4.23 6.81 29.96
CA ASP A 315 -4.19 7.43 28.64
C ASP A 315 -3.23 6.64 27.76
N VAL A 316 -3.78 5.87 26.83
CA VAL A 316 -3.00 5.00 25.92
C VAL A 316 -2.58 5.79 24.70
N THR A 317 -1.77 6.79 24.91
CA THR A 317 -0.95 7.34 23.85
C THR A 317 0.51 7.05 24.21
N ILE A 318 1.08 6.00 23.63
CA ILE A 318 2.48 5.60 23.86
C ILE A 318 3.40 6.67 23.27
N LYS A 319 3.57 7.79 23.96
CA LYS A 319 4.59 8.79 23.66
C LYS A 319 5.80 8.75 24.60
N ASP A 320 5.74 7.93 25.67
CA ASP A 320 6.74 8.00 26.74
C ASP A 320 7.69 6.80 26.85
N TRP A 321 7.78 5.94 25.84
CA TRP A 321 8.85 4.97 25.74
C TRP A 321 10.12 5.66 25.22
N GLY A 322 10.95 6.12 26.15
CA GLY A 322 12.32 6.52 25.84
C GLY A 322 12.45 7.84 25.10
N LYS A 323 12.18 8.96 25.77
CA LYS A 323 12.94 10.17 25.45
C LYS A 323 14.41 9.86 25.74
N PRO A 324 15.35 10.17 24.82
CA PRO A 324 16.75 10.10 25.15
C PRO A 324 17.00 11.07 26.32
N GLU A 325 17.52 10.57 27.44
CA GLU A 325 18.27 11.44 28.34
C GLU A 325 19.48 11.92 27.54
N ASP A 326 19.57 13.22 27.35
CA ASP A 326 20.76 13.86 26.80
C ASP A 326 21.94 13.45 27.69
N ILE A 327 22.81 12.61 27.15
CA ILE A 327 24.11 12.33 27.76
C ILE A 327 25.01 13.40 27.22
N ASP A 328 25.35 14.38 28.10
CA ASP A 328 26.41 15.35 27.90
C ASP A 328 27.79 14.68 27.70
#